data_31b90c7ecee4560b1cab4c6524f6d33d
#
_entry.id   31b90c7ecee4560b1cab4c6524f6d33d
#
_cell.length_a   1.000
_cell.length_b   1.000
_cell.length_c   1.000
_cell.angle_alpha   90.00
_cell.angle_beta   90.00
_cell.angle_gamma   90.00
#
_symmetry.space_group_name_H-M   'P 1'
#
loop_
_entity.id
_entity.type
_entity.pdbx_description
1 polymer ?
#
loop_
_entity_poly.entity_id
_entity_poly.type
_entity_poly.pdbx_seq_one_letter_code
_entity_poly.pdbx_strand_id
1 'polypeptide(L)'
;HHYVSAYKPNMAYYEARGDRGIAELKMTVDYLQERHPQILTICDAKRADIGTINAAYIESIFDWLGFDAVTLHPYLGKQAVQLFLDRADKGSIIVCRTSAPGSNDIQDIKVDGQPLWQCLAEQICKEWNSNQNCMLVVASTVPLEIQEARQLIGAMPLLVPSVGTQ
;
A
#
# COMPACT_ATOMS: atom_id res chain seq x y z
N HIS A 1 -14.68 -13.36 -9.54
CA HIS A 1 -15.15 -12.06 -9.09
C HIS A 1 -16.22 -12.14 -8.01
N HIS A 2 -17.01 -13.21 -7.92
CA HIS A 2 -18.04 -13.36 -6.87
C HIS A 2 -17.49 -13.53 -5.44
N TYR A 3 -16.21 -13.81 -5.29
CA TYR A 3 -15.59 -14.16 -4.00
C TYR A 3 -14.48 -13.19 -3.57
N VAL A 4 -14.27 -12.10 -4.30
CA VAL A 4 -13.19 -11.15 -4.02
C VAL A 4 -13.71 -9.73 -3.94
N SER A 5 -13.11 -8.94 -3.04
CA SER A 5 -13.41 -7.51 -2.85
C SER A 5 -12.39 -6.61 -3.55
N ALA A 6 -11.21 -7.13 -3.86
CA ALA A 6 -10.16 -6.39 -4.53
C ALA A 6 -9.25 -7.31 -5.35
N TYR A 7 -8.66 -6.76 -6.43
CA TYR A 7 -7.55 -7.34 -7.15
C TYR A 7 -6.28 -6.53 -6.92
N LYS A 8 -5.19 -7.21 -6.58
CA LYS A 8 -3.91 -6.58 -6.28
C LYS A 8 -2.80 -7.19 -7.16
N PRO A 9 -2.66 -6.79 -8.43
CA PRO A 9 -1.53 -7.16 -9.25
C PRO A 9 -0.23 -6.55 -8.68
N ASN A 10 0.85 -7.33 -8.72
CA ASN A 10 2.17 -6.83 -8.35
C ASN A 10 2.85 -6.24 -9.59
N MET A 11 3.20 -4.96 -9.53
CA MET A 11 3.76 -4.18 -10.63
C MET A 11 5.03 -4.79 -11.20
N ALA A 12 5.90 -5.36 -10.34
CA ALA A 12 7.19 -5.90 -10.75
C ALA A 12 7.09 -7.02 -11.81
N TYR A 13 6.05 -7.85 -11.74
CA TYR A 13 5.86 -8.93 -12.73
C TYR A 13 5.47 -8.40 -14.12
N TYR A 14 4.82 -7.26 -14.16
CA TYR A 14 4.47 -6.58 -15.42
C TYR A 14 5.65 -5.77 -15.94
N GLU A 15 6.34 -5.02 -15.09
CA GLU A 15 7.56 -4.27 -15.42
C GLU A 15 8.64 -5.18 -15.99
N ALA A 16 8.83 -6.39 -15.46
CA ALA A 16 9.78 -7.38 -15.94
C ALA A 16 9.53 -7.83 -17.41
N ARG A 17 8.34 -7.57 -17.95
CA ARG A 17 7.95 -7.89 -19.32
C ARG A 17 7.99 -6.68 -20.26
N GLY A 18 8.52 -5.55 -19.79
CA GLY A 18 8.67 -4.31 -20.53
C GLY A 18 7.34 -3.66 -20.92
N ASP A 19 7.32 -3.00 -22.05
CA ASP A 19 6.17 -2.28 -22.60
C ASP A 19 4.94 -3.19 -22.77
N ARG A 20 5.15 -4.41 -23.23
CA ARG A 20 4.08 -5.40 -23.37
C ARG A 20 3.44 -5.72 -22.02
N GLY A 21 4.24 -5.92 -20.97
CA GLY A 21 3.72 -6.19 -19.63
C GLY A 21 2.88 -5.02 -19.10
N ILE A 22 3.34 -3.80 -19.29
CA ILE A 22 2.59 -2.61 -18.87
C ILE A 22 1.28 -2.46 -19.67
N ALA A 23 1.29 -2.74 -20.96
CA ALA A 23 0.07 -2.75 -21.77
C ALA A 23 -0.94 -3.81 -21.28
N GLU A 24 -0.47 -5.01 -20.95
CA GLU A 24 -1.31 -6.08 -20.38
C GLU A 24 -1.90 -5.71 -19.01
N LEU A 25 -1.11 -5.00 -18.16
CA LEU A 25 -1.62 -4.48 -16.88
C LEU A 25 -2.75 -3.47 -17.12
N LYS A 26 -2.56 -2.54 -18.06
CA LYS A 26 -3.60 -1.56 -18.42
C LYS A 26 -4.88 -2.27 -18.89
N MET A 27 -4.77 -3.21 -19.83
CA MET A 27 -5.91 -3.99 -20.30
C MET A 27 -6.63 -4.74 -19.16
N THR A 28 -5.87 -5.25 -18.19
CA THR A 28 -6.44 -5.95 -17.02
C THR A 28 -7.25 -5.00 -16.15
N VAL A 29 -6.70 -3.81 -15.86
CA VAL A 29 -7.39 -2.80 -15.06
C VAL A 29 -8.63 -2.29 -15.77
N ASP A 30 -8.54 -1.97 -17.05
CA ASP A 30 -9.68 -1.52 -17.87
C ASP A 30 -10.81 -2.56 -17.87
N TYR A 31 -10.48 -3.83 -18.06
CA TYR A 31 -11.46 -4.91 -18.01
C TYR A 31 -12.17 -4.97 -16.64
N LEU A 32 -11.42 -4.83 -15.55
CA LEU A 32 -12.00 -4.85 -14.21
C LEU A 32 -12.93 -3.64 -13.99
N GLN A 33 -12.52 -2.46 -14.38
CA GLN A 33 -13.33 -1.24 -14.26
C GLN A 33 -14.60 -1.29 -15.08
N GLU A 34 -14.53 -1.81 -16.31
CA GLU A 34 -15.69 -1.92 -17.19
C GLU A 34 -16.68 -3.00 -16.77
N ARG A 35 -16.18 -4.16 -16.34
CA ARG A 35 -17.00 -5.35 -16.08
C ARG A 35 -17.32 -5.58 -14.61
N HIS A 36 -16.50 -5.06 -13.73
CA HIS A 36 -16.58 -5.30 -12.29
C HIS A 36 -16.25 -4.03 -11.47
N PRO A 37 -16.91 -2.89 -11.72
CA PRO A 37 -16.57 -1.60 -11.10
C PRO A 37 -16.71 -1.58 -9.58
N GLN A 38 -17.39 -2.58 -9.00
CA GLN A 38 -17.52 -2.75 -7.55
C GLN A 38 -16.29 -3.39 -6.89
N ILE A 39 -15.32 -3.90 -7.67
CA ILE A 39 -14.13 -4.57 -7.18
C ILE A 39 -12.95 -3.59 -7.25
N LEU A 40 -12.37 -3.31 -6.11
CA LEU A 40 -11.24 -2.39 -6.02
C LEU A 40 -9.99 -2.94 -6.72
N THR A 41 -9.23 -2.08 -7.34
CA THR A 41 -7.94 -2.39 -7.96
C THR A 41 -6.81 -1.74 -7.17
N ILE A 42 -5.82 -2.54 -6.77
CA ILE A 42 -4.68 -2.10 -5.95
C ILE A 42 -3.39 -2.32 -6.71
N CYS A 43 -2.64 -1.27 -7.01
CA CYS A 43 -1.31 -1.36 -7.59
C CYS A 43 -0.28 -1.71 -6.51
N ASP A 44 0.24 -2.94 -6.49
CA ASP A 44 1.31 -3.31 -5.55
C ASP A 44 2.67 -2.91 -6.13
N ALA A 45 3.03 -1.64 -5.96
CA ALA A 45 4.22 -1.02 -6.56
C ALA A 45 5.23 -0.50 -5.53
N LYS A 46 4.82 -0.30 -4.27
CA LYS A 46 5.66 0.20 -3.17
C LYS A 46 6.47 1.44 -3.58
N ARG A 47 5.75 2.44 -4.13
CA ARG A 47 6.36 3.72 -4.56
C ARG A 47 6.51 4.66 -3.37
N ALA A 48 7.32 5.63 -3.49
CA ALA A 48 7.48 6.91 -2.84
C ALA A 48 8.84 7.48 -3.25
N ASP A 49 8.90 8.77 -3.50
CA ASP A 49 10.12 9.47 -3.88
C ASP A 49 9.93 10.97 -3.57
N ILE A 50 10.77 11.83 -4.12
CA ILE A 50 10.59 13.28 -4.03
C ILE A 50 9.45 13.78 -4.92
N GLY A 51 8.92 14.98 -4.65
CA GLY A 51 7.66 15.49 -5.17
C GLY A 51 7.42 15.36 -6.68
N THR A 52 8.39 15.75 -7.52
CA THR A 52 8.24 15.67 -8.99
C THR A 52 8.15 14.24 -9.52
N ILE A 53 8.88 13.31 -8.89
CA ILE A 53 8.83 11.89 -9.24
C ILE A 53 7.50 11.29 -8.80
N ASN A 54 7.01 11.66 -7.61
CA ASN A 54 5.71 11.21 -7.14
C ASN A 54 4.57 11.70 -8.03
N ALA A 55 4.65 12.90 -8.59
CA ALA A 55 3.66 13.38 -9.56
C ALA A 55 3.60 12.46 -10.79
N ALA A 56 4.75 12.03 -11.31
CA ALA A 56 4.80 11.08 -12.43
C ALA A 56 4.26 9.69 -12.05
N TYR A 57 4.51 9.20 -10.83
CA TYR A 57 3.90 7.97 -10.34
C TYR A 57 2.38 8.06 -10.23
N ILE A 58 1.86 9.18 -9.74
CA ILE A 58 0.42 9.42 -9.61
C ILE A 58 -0.23 9.45 -11.00
N GLU A 59 0.33 10.21 -11.93
CA GLU A 59 -0.15 10.25 -13.32
C GLU A 59 -0.18 8.85 -13.94
N SER A 60 0.89 8.08 -13.78
CA SER A 60 0.98 6.72 -14.31
C SER A 60 -0.02 5.77 -13.64
N ILE A 61 -0.07 5.72 -12.32
CA ILE A 61 -0.82 4.70 -11.57
C ILE A 61 -2.31 5.04 -11.48
N PHE A 62 -2.63 6.28 -11.13
CA PHE A 62 -4.03 6.66 -10.90
C PHE A 62 -4.70 7.20 -12.15
N ASP A 63 -4.01 8.07 -12.91
CA ASP A 63 -4.67 8.78 -14.00
C ASP A 63 -4.60 8.01 -15.32
N TRP A 64 -3.50 7.29 -15.59
CA TRP A 64 -3.37 6.49 -16.81
C TRP A 64 -3.76 5.02 -16.62
N LEU A 65 -3.16 4.29 -15.66
CA LEU A 65 -3.53 2.88 -15.40
C LEU A 65 -4.92 2.77 -14.78
N GLY A 66 -5.35 3.74 -13.98
CA GLY A 66 -6.69 3.82 -13.43
C GLY A 66 -6.89 3.07 -12.11
N PHE A 67 -5.85 2.73 -11.38
CA PHE A 67 -5.98 2.04 -10.08
C PHE A 67 -6.73 2.85 -9.03
N ASP A 68 -7.41 2.17 -8.11
CA ASP A 68 -8.11 2.77 -6.98
C ASP A 68 -7.18 3.00 -5.79
N ALA A 69 -6.12 2.20 -5.64
CA ALA A 69 -5.16 2.32 -4.56
C ALA A 69 -3.75 1.89 -4.98
N VAL A 70 -2.75 2.34 -4.23
CA VAL A 70 -1.35 1.98 -4.45
C VAL A 70 -0.64 1.67 -3.14
N THR A 71 0.31 0.73 -3.15
CA THR A 71 1.19 0.49 -2.02
C THR A 71 2.38 1.46 -2.04
N LEU A 72 2.71 2.01 -0.87
CA LEU A 72 3.74 3.01 -0.67
C LEU A 72 4.71 2.58 0.43
N HIS A 73 6.01 2.92 0.32
CA HIS A 73 6.94 2.78 1.42
C HIS A 73 7.10 4.11 2.17
N PRO A 74 7.16 4.09 3.51
CA PRO A 74 7.19 5.31 4.32
C PRO A 74 8.59 5.85 4.61
N TYR A 75 9.65 5.17 4.17
CA TYR A 75 11.02 5.41 4.63
C TYR A 75 11.51 6.84 4.44
N LEU A 76 11.03 7.54 3.40
CA LEU A 76 11.36 8.95 3.14
C LEU A 76 10.49 9.95 3.92
N GLY A 77 9.59 9.47 4.78
CA GLY A 77 8.73 10.29 5.62
C GLY A 77 7.46 10.82 4.93
N LYS A 78 6.65 11.58 5.71
CA LYS A 78 5.33 12.08 5.27
C LYS A 78 5.38 12.87 3.96
N GLN A 79 6.36 13.77 3.84
CA GLN A 79 6.50 14.65 2.68
C GLN A 79 6.61 13.85 1.37
N ALA A 80 7.28 12.69 1.42
CA ALA A 80 7.46 11.82 0.26
C ALA A 80 6.19 11.09 -0.17
N VAL A 81 5.19 10.98 0.68
CA VAL A 81 3.91 10.36 0.33
C VAL A 81 2.77 11.38 0.23
N GLN A 82 3.03 12.65 0.55
CA GLN A 82 1.99 13.67 0.67
C GLN A 82 1.12 13.80 -0.59
N LEU A 83 1.70 13.81 -1.78
CA LEU A 83 0.95 13.92 -3.03
C LEU A 83 -0.03 12.74 -3.24
N PHE A 84 0.32 11.54 -2.76
CA PHE A 84 -0.61 10.41 -2.78
C PHE A 84 -1.73 10.59 -1.74
N LEU A 85 -1.39 11.08 -0.53
CA LEU A 85 -2.37 11.35 0.52
C LEU A 85 -3.37 12.43 0.11
N ASP A 86 -2.95 13.40 -0.69
CA ASP A 86 -3.80 14.49 -1.19
C ASP A 86 -4.86 14.01 -2.20
N ARG A 87 -4.66 12.82 -2.81
CA ARG A 87 -5.67 12.18 -3.65
C ARG A 87 -6.72 11.50 -2.77
N ALA A 88 -7.63 12.30 -2.20
CA ALA A 88 -8.68 11.82 -1.30
C ALA A 88 -9.64 10.79 -1.96
N ASP A 89 -9.69 10.76 -3.29
CA ASP A 89 -10.43 9.80 -4.10
C ASP A 89 -9.70 8.45 -4.29
N LYS A 90 -8.46 8.32 -3.80
CA LYS A 90 -7.59 7.15 -3.97
C LYS A 90 -7.05 6.62 -2.66
N GLY A 91 -6.80 5.31 -2.59
CA GLY A 91 -6.24 4.66 -1.42
C GLY A 91 -4.71 4.69 -1.37
N SER A 92 -4.15 5.09 -0.24
CA SER A 92 -2.71 5.05 0.06
C SER A 92 -2.42 3.93 1.05
N ILE A 93 -1.82 2.83 0.58
CA ILE A 93 -1.56 1.63 1.39
C ILE A 93 -0.09 1.62 1.80
N ILE A 94 0.20 1.97 3.04
CA ILE A 94 1.56 2.21 3.51
C ILE A 94 2.15 0.94 4.12
N VAL A 95 3.32 0.52 3.65
CA VAL A 95 4.07 -0.61 4.19
C VAL A 95 4.50 -0.28 5.62
N CYS A 96 4.06 -1.09 6.58
CA CYS A 96 4.32 -0.86 7.99
C CYS A 96 5.06 -2.04 8.63
N ARG A 97 4.43 -3.22 8.69
CA ARG A 97 5.04 -4.44 9.24
C ARG A 97 4.98 -5.56 8.21
N THR A 98 6.14 -6.11 7.85
CA THR A 98 6.24 -7.11 6.78
C THR A 98 6.72 -8.46 7.28
N SER A 99 6.52 -9.52 6.48
CA SER A 99 7.00 -10.87 6.74
C SER A 99 8.37 -11.16 6.11
N ALA A 100 9.01 -10.17 5.50
CA ALA A 100 10.29 -10.38 4.84
C ALA A 100 11.37 -10.83 5.83
N PRO A 101 12.19 -11.84 5.50
CA PRO A 101 13.39 -12.13 6.27
C PRO A 101 14.25 -10.87 6.40
N GLY A 102 14.68 -10.53 7.59
CA GLY A 102 15.43 -9.29 7.85
C GLY A 102 14.56 -8.04 8.05
N SER A 103 13.24 -8.13 8.04
CA SER A 103 12.38 -6.99 8.39
C SER A 103 12.70 -6.43 9.78
N ASN A 104 13.14 -7.30 10.69
CA ASN A 104 13.53 -6.96 12.05
C ASN A 104 14.71 -6.00 12.12
N ASP A 105 15.59 -6.00 11.12
CA ASP A 105 16.78 -5.13 11.08
C ASP A 105 16.41 -3.64 11.15
N ILE A 106 15.20 -3.29 10.69
CA ILE A 106 14.69 -1.92 10.68
C ILE A 106 13.41 -1.80 11.51
N GLN A 107 12.44 -2.69 11.28
CA GLN A 107 11.10 -2.52 11.84
C GLN A 107 11.04 -2.74 13.35
N ASP A 108 12.00 -3.52 13.92
CA ASP A 108 12.10 -3.77 15.38
C ASP A 108 13.08 -2.85 16.10
N ILE A 109 13.71 -1.89 15.40
CA ILE A 109 14.50 -0.84 16.06
C ILE A 109 13.62 -0.13 17.09
N LYS A 110 14.16 0.07 18.30
CA LYS A 110 13.42 0.73 19.38
C LYS A 110 13.60 2.23 19.33
N VAL A 111 12.49 2.95 19.36
CA VAL A 111 12.42 4.40 19.59
C VAL A 111 11.67 4.60 20.89
N ASP A 112 12.35 5.11 21.91
CA ASP A 112 11.80 5.26 23.26
C ASP A 112 11.16 4.00 23.85
N GLY A 113 11.76 2.83 23.52
CA GLY A 113 11.29 1.52 23.96
C GLY A 113 10.21 0.87 23.11
N GLN A 114 9.63 1.59 22.15
CA GLN A 114 8.61 1.10 21.22
C GLN A 114 9.23 0.69 19.88
N PRO A 115 8.82 -0.43 19.24
CA PRO A 115 9.29 -0.79 17.89
C PRO A 115 8.94 0.29 16.86
N LEU A 116 9.87 0.53 15.93
CA LEU A 116 9.71 1.55 14.88
C LEU A 116 8.40 1.36 14.08
N TRP A 117 8.00 0.12 13.77
CA TRP A 117 6.76 -0.13 13.04
C TRP A 117 5.50 0.34 13.80
N GLN A 118 5.51 0.25 15.15
CA GLN A 118 4.40 0.74 15.98
C GLN A 118 4.36 2.27 16.00
N CYS A 119 5.53 2.91 16.16
CA CYS A 119 5.65 4.37 16.07
C CYS A 119 5.12 4.88 14.72
N LEU A 120 5.50 4.18 13.64
CA LEU A 120 5.04 4.51 12.29
C LEU A 120 3.52 4.33 12.15
N ALA A 121 2.96 3.23 12.65
CA ALA A 121 1.51 2.97 12.59
C ALA A 121 0.72 4.08 13.30
N GLU A 122 1.17 4.50 14.48
CA GLU A 122 0.56 5.60 15.21
C GLU A 122 0.66 6.93 14.46
N GLN A 123 1.84 7.25 13.93
CA GLN A 123 2.06 8.49 13.19
C GLN A 123 1.19 8.56 11.93
N ILE A 124 1.07 7.46 11.18
CA ILE A 124 0.19 7.40 10.00
C ILE A 124 -1.26 7.63 10.42
N CYS A 125 -1.71 6.94 11.47
CA CYS A 125 -3.08 7.06 11.94
C CYS A 125 -3.42 8.48 12.42
N LYS A 126 -2.54 9.08 13.22
CA LYS A 126 -2.80 10.37 13.89
C LYS A 126 -2.54 11.58 12.99
N GLU A 127 -1.54 11.50 12.11
CA GLU A 127 -1.03 12.69 11.41
C GLU A 127 -1.14 12.64 9.88
N TRP A 128 -1.10 11.41 9.27
CA TRP A 128 -1.08 11.31 7.81
C TRP A 128 -2.47 11.05 7.22
N ASN A 129 -3.40 10.53 8.01
CA ASN A 129 -4.71 10.06 7.54
C ASN A 129 -5.82 11.11 7.62
N SER A 130 -5.51 12.36 7.34
CA SER A 130 -6.50 13.46 7.38
C SER A 130 -7.67 13.27 6.41
N ASN A 131 -7.41 12.65 5.26
CA ASN A 131 -8.42 12.34 4.24
C ASN A 131 -9.10 10.98 4.43
N GLN A 132 -8.74 10.23 5.48
CA GLN A 132 -9.26 8.87 5.75
C GLN A 132 -9.04 7.87 4.60
N ASN A 133 -7.99 8.08 3.81
CA ASN A 133 -7.63 7.26 2.66
C ASN A 133 -6.36 6.41 2.87
N CYS A 134 -5.84 6.36 4.10
CA CYS A 134 -4.70 5.51 4.46
C CYS A 134 -5.15 4.10 4.86
N MET A 135 -4.31 3.13 4.52
CA MET A 135 -4.37 1.75 4.97
C MET A 135 -2.93 1.31 5.33
N LEU A 136 -2.78 0.29 6.18
CA LEU A 136 -1.47 -0.26 6.50
C LEU A 136 -1.29 -1.68 5.95
N VAL A 137 -0.07 -2.00 5.52
CA VAL A 137 0.36 -3.37 5.31
C VAL A 137 0.88 -3.91 6.63
N VAL A 138 0.23 -4.97 7.17
CA VAL A 138 0.69 -5.71 8.35
C VAL A 138 0.59 -7.20 8.03
N ALA A 139 1.72 -7.91 8.06
CA ALA A 139 1.78 -9.31 7.64
C ALA A 139 1.10 -10.28 8.61
N SER A 140 0.51 -11.36 8.09
CA SER A 140 -0.18 -12.38 8.88
C SER A 140 0.74 -13.37 9.60
N THR A 141 2.03 -13.37 9.30
CA THR A 141 3.01 -14.30 9.90
C THR A 141 3.24 -14.08 11.39
N VAL A 142 2.78 -12.95 11.92
CA VAL A 142 2.89 -12.55 13.33
C VAL A 142 1.51 -12.09 13.84
N PRO A 143 0.60 -13.02 14.17
CA PRO A 143 -0.78 -12.69 14.50
C PRO A 143 -0.95 -11.71 15.68
N LEU A 144 -0.05 -11.74 16.65
CA LEU A 144 -0.05 -10.81 17.78
C LEU A 144 0.19 -9.37 17.32
N GLU A 145 1.08 -9.17 16.33
CA GLU A 145 1.36 -7.82 15.80
C GLU A 145 0.17 -7.24 15.01
N ILE A 146 -0.67 -8.08 14.41
CA ILE A 146 -1.94 -7.61 13.82
C ILE A 146 -2.88 -7.09 14.91
N GLN A 147 -2.95 -7.77 16.05
CA GLN A 147 -3.75 -7.33 17.18
C GLN A 147 -3.22 -6.02 17.76
N GLU A 148 -1.91 -5.91 17.94
CA GLU A 148 -1.24 -4.68 18.39
C GLU A 148 -1.49 -3.54 17.39
N ALA A 149 -1.29 -3.78 16.10
CA ALA A 149 -1.60 -2.79 15.06
C ALA A 149 -3.06 -2.31 15.15
N ARG A 150 -4.01 -3.23 15.33
CA ARG A 150 -5.42 -2.89 15.47
C ARG A 150 -5.71 -2.00 16.69
N GLN A 151 -4.99 -2.21 17.78
CA GLN A 151 -5.11 -1.35 18.98
C GLN A 151 -4.59 0.06 18.73
N LEU A 152 -3.52 0.18 17.93
CA LEU A 152 -2.90 1.48 17.59
C LEU A 152 -3.72 2.30 16.60
N ILE A 153 -4.31 1.64 15.60
CA ILE A 153 -4.92 2.32 14.43
C ILE A 153 -6.45 2.29 14.40
N GLY A 154 -7.09 1.64 15.38
CA GLY A 154 -8.55 1.57 15.45
C GLY A 154 -9.18 0.89 14.23
N ALA A 155 -10.09 1.59 13.54
CA ALA A 155 -10.85 1.07 12.39
C ALA A 155 -10.13 1.22 11.04
N MET A 156 -8.91 1.80 10.98
CA MET A 156 -8.17 1.97 9.72
C MET A 156 -8.02 0.62 9.01
N PRO A 157 -8.26 0.51 7.69
CA PRO A 157 -8.15 -0.73 6.97
C PRO A 157 -6.72 -1.30 6.97
N LEU A 158 -6.62 -2.64 6.94
CA LEU A 158 -5.35 -3.37 6.83
C LEU A 158 -5.32 -4.16 5.52
N LEU A 159 -4.19 -4.14 4.86
CA LEU A 159 -3.82 -5.13 3.86
C LEU A 159 -2.93 -6.16 4.55
N VAL A 160 -3.43 -7.38 4.67
CA VAL A 160 -2.75 -8.47 5.41
C VAL A 160 -2.24 -9.50 4.41
N PRO A 161 -0.97 -9.40 3.97
CA PRO A 161 -0.37 -10.38 3.08
C PRO A 161 0.00 -11.66 3.83
N SER A 162 0.32 -12.72 3.07
CA SER A 162 0.90 -13.97 3.60
C SER A 162 -0.07 -14.82 4.43
N VAL A 163 -1.37 -14.75 4.15
CA VAL A 163 -2.35 -15.66 4.71
C VAL A 163 -2.22 -17.01 4.00
N GLY A 164 -1.94 -18.08 4.75
CA GLY A 164 -1.67 -19.42 4.22
C GLY A 164 -0.17 -19.74 4.16
N THR A 165 0.20 -20.70 3.32
CA THR A 165 1.62 -21.07 3.08
C THR A 165 2.27 -20.05 2.15
N GLN A 166 3.47 -19.61 2.53
CA GLN A 166 4.36 -18.81 1.66
C GLN A 166 5.35 -19.71 0.96
#